data_28c1d00d581cf5c0852545f041dd24ba
#
_entry.id   28c1d00d581cf5c0852545f041dd24ba
#
_cell.length_a   1.000
_cell.length_b   1.000
_cell.length_c   1.000
_cell.angle_alpha   90.00
_cell.angle_beta   90.00
_cell.angle_gamma   90.00
#
_symmetry.space_group_name_H-M   'P 1'
#
loop_
_entity.id
_entity.type
_entity.pdbx_description
1 polymer ?
#
loop_
_entity_poly.entity_id
_entity_poly.type
_entity_poly.pdbx_seq_one_letter_code
_entity_poly.pdbx_strand_id
1 'polypeptide(L)'
;MNIEQRPFNNHLLHWGVYAHKDDTGFGRMANDVRSVLGLDHHLVIPSERLVDHPVNGTNERWLSKDASVDLVRTLLSELDGIIFFERPNWHPDILRIAREMGVATVCVPMWEWFNGLSPDWHYCDLFVCPSRFTEKIVRSYGFTNTCYLPWPIDLTKLPKRHVSGPARHFIHNAGLVDRDDRKGTRDTILAFSRLPRNDIRLTVRLQKPVPLPSVDERVEIVVDNLSSVSDLYATGDICVQPSKMEGIGFMVLEPACAGMPVITTDYPPMNEFIQQPELLCSTRWRKRKAFATQWVRHAHLKLPRIRDLTRRMEWAASTDMSAISKSNRQWAEATFDPRNLKALWTKAFSDAGLLAK
;
A
#
# COMPACT_ATOMS: atom_id res chain seq x y z
N MET A 1 -22.64 -12.37 -39.35
CA MET A 1 -21.16 -12.22 -39.16
C MET A 1 -20.91 -12.32 -37.67
N ASN A 2 -20.45 -13.49 -37.23
CA ASN A 2 -20.07 -13.72 -35.84
C ASN A 2 -18.76 -13.01 -35.57
N ILE A 3 -18.79 -11.98 -34.75
CA ILE A 3 -17.56 -11.41 -34.16
C ILE A 3 -17.19 -12.38 -33.05
N GLU A 4 -16.25 -13.29 -33.35
CA GLU A 4 -15.60 -14.10 -32.33
C GLU A 4 -14.90 -13.15 -31.36
N GLN A 5 -15.43 -13.08 -30.16
CA GLN A 5 -14.73 -12.47 -29.02
C GLN A 5 -13.45 -13.28 -28.80
N ARG A 6 -12.31 -12.78 -29.26
CA ARG A 6 -11.00 -13.29 -28.87
C ARG A 6 -10.90 -13.15 -27.35
N PRO A 7 -10.47 -14.18 -26.62
CA PRO A 7 -10.35 -14.12 -25.18
C PRO A 7 -9.36 -13.00 -24.80
N PHE A 8 -9.75 -12.14 -23.88
CA PHE A 8 -9.00 -11.00 -23.32
C PHE A 8 -7.64 -11.32 -22.67
N ASN A 9 -7.11 -12.54 -22.87
CA ASN A 9 -6.07 -13.12 -22.03
C ASN A 9 -4.62 -12.95 -22.52
N ASN A 10 -4.34 -12.39 -23.69
CA ASN A 10 -2.98 -12.41 -24.26
C ASN A 10 -2.25 -11.05 -24.34
N HIS A 11 -2.87 -9.94 -23.95
CA HIS A 11 -2.29 -8.61 -24.18
C HIS A 11 -1.18 -8.20 -23.20
N LEU A 12 -0.97 -8.94 -22.10
CA LEU A 12 0.02 -8.59 -21.06
C LEU A 12 1.15 -9.62 -20.89
N LEU A 13 1.29 -10.60 -21.80
CA LEU A 13 2.29 -11.66 -21.67
C LEU A 13 3.73 -11.13 -21.68
N HIS A 14 3.99 -10.06 -22.42
CA HIS A 14 5.31 -9.42 -22.51
C HIS A 14 5.38 -8.13 -21.66
N TRP A 15 4.59 -8.06 -20.60
CA TRP A 15 4.69 -6.98 -19.62
C TRP A 15 5.45 -7.46 -18.38
N GLY A 16 6.24 -6.55 -17.81
CA GLY A 16 7.02 -6.83 -16.63
C GLY A 16 6.87 -5.78 -15.53
N VAL A 17 7.45 -6.10 -14.39
CA VAL A 17 7.64 -5.15 -13.28
C VAL A 17 9.13 -4.91 -13.04
N TYR A 18 9.50 -3.72 -12.59
CA TYR A 18 10.84 -3.40 -12.11
C TYR A 18 10.78 -3.07 -10.61
N ALA A 19 11.18 -4.01 -9.77
CA ALA A 19 10.99 -3.95 -8.33
C ALA A 19 11.94 -4.87 -7.56
N HIS A 20 12.00 -4.68 -6.23
CA HIS A 20 12.59 -5.67 -5.33
C HIS A 20 11.77 -6.97 -5.31
N LYS A 21 12.43 -8.08 -5.03
CA LYS A 21 11.81 -9.39 -4.76
C LYS A 21 12.04 -9.72 -3.30
N ASP A 22 11.29 -9.07 -2.43
CA ASP A 22 11.38 -9.22 -0.98
C ASP A 22 10.00 -9.05 -0.31
N ASP A 23 9.92 -9.28 0.99
CA ASP A 23 8.69 -9.16 1.79
C ASP A 23 8.42 -7.72 2.28
N THR A 24 9.18 -6.73 1.79
CA THR A 24 8.89 -5.33 2.09
C THR A 24 7.60 -4.87 1.42
N GLY A 25 7.08 -3.74 1.84
CA GLY A 25 5.92 -3.12 1.18
C GLY A 25 6.12 -2.96 -0.33
N PHE A 26 7.34 -2.64 -0.76
CA PHE A 26 7.70 -2.45 -2.16
C PHE A 26 7.69 -3.79 -2.96
N GLY A 27 8.31 -4.84 -2.43
CA GLY A 27 8.30 -6.17 -3.06
C GLY A 27 6.89 -6.78 -3.10
N ARG A 28 6.10 -6.58 -2.04
CA ARG A 28 4.69 -6.98 -2.01
C ARG A 28 3.87 -6.28 -3.09
N MET A 29 4.08 -4.98 -3.30
CA MET A 29 3.41 -4.22 -4.36
C MET A 29 3.63 -4.86 -5.74
N ALA A 30 4.87 -5.22 -6.05
CA ALA A 30 5.20 -5.88 -7.31
C ALA A 30 4.51 -7.24 -7.45
N ASN A 31 4.52 -8.04 -6.38
CA ASN A 31 3.91 -9.36 -6.37
C ASN A 31 2.38 -9.30 -6.52
N ASP A 32 1.72 -8.35 -5.87
CA ASP A 32 0.27 -8.17 -5.98
C ASP A 32 -0.14 -7.83 -7.42
N VAL A 33 0.57 -6.87 -8.05
CA VAL A 33 0.30 -6.46 -9.43
C VAL A 33 0.60 -7.59 -10.41
N ARG A 34 1.76 -8.27 -10.27
CA ARG A 34 2.10 -9.43 -11.11
C ARG A 34 1.03 -10.52 -11.05
N SER A 35 0.60 -10.86 -9.84
CA SER A 35 -0.40 -11.92 -9.62
C SER A 35 -1.74 -11.57 -10.27
N VAL A 36 -2.25 -10.37 -10.05
CA VAL A 36 -3.56 -9.96 -10.58
C VAL A 36 -3.54 -9.79 -12.09
N LEU A 37 -2.50 -9.20 -12.64
CA LEU A 37 -2.42 -8.96 -14.09
C LEU A 37 -1.91 -10.18 -14.86
N GLY A 38 -1.26 -11.13 -14.21
CA GLY A 38 -0.64 -12.30 -14.83
C GLY A 38 0.61 -11.91 -15.61
N LEU A 39 1.49 -11.09 -15.01
CA LEU A 39 2.74 -10.65 -15.63
C LEU A 39 3.85 -11.65 -15.37
N ASP A 40 4.51 -12.11 -16.43
CA ASP A 40 5.56 -13.11 -16.31
C ASP A 40 6.94 -12.51 -16.01
N HIS A 41 7.24 -11.32 -16.55
CA HIS A 41 8.56 -10.72 -16.43
C HIS A 41 8.75 -9.94 -15.12
N HIS A 42 9.92 -10.12 -14.51
CA HIS A 42 10.34 -9.36 -13.33
C HIS A 42 11.82 -8.95 -13.45
N LEU A 43 12.05 -7.67 -13.67
CA LEU A 43 13.38 -7.08 -13.55
C LEU A 43 13.61 -6.81 -12.06
N VAL A 44 14.46 -7.63 -11.45
CA VAL A 44 14.67 -7.65 -10.00
C VAL A 44 15.75 -6.65 -9.61
N ILE A 45 15.40 -5.69 -8.75
CA ILE A 45 16.35 -4.74 -8.16
C ILE A 45 17.10 -5.46 -7.03
N PRO A 46 18.45 -5.53 -7.06
CA PRO A 46 19.23 -6.07 -5.96
C PRO A 46 18.98 -5.33 -4.66
N SER A 47 18.78 -6.06 -3.56
CA SER A 47 18.56 -5.52 -2.23
C SER A 47 19.24 -6.40 -1.19
N GLU A 48 19.77 -5.80 -0.12
CA GLU A 48 20.32 -6.53 1.04
C GLU A 48 19.25 -7.34 1.80
N ARG A 49 17.97 -7.05 1.55
CA ARG A 49 16.82 -7.74 2.14
C ARG A 49 16.22 -8.81 1.22
N LEU A 50 16.93 -9.14 0.15
CA LEU A 50 16.45 -10.13 -0.79
C LEU A 50 16.33 -11.49 -0.11
N VAL A 51 15.12 -12.03 -0.11
CA VAL A 51 14.83 -13.36 0.43
C VAL A 51 15.18 -14.44 -0.61
N ASP A 52 14.97 -14.13 -1.90
CA ASP A 52 15.17 -15.06 -3.00
C ASP A 52 15.91 -14.43 -4.19
N HIS A 53 16.81 -15.20 -4.79
CA HIS A 53 17.42 -14.85 -6.07
C HIS A 53 16.43 -15.07 -7.23
N PRO A 54 16.62 -14.38 -8.38
CA PRO A 54 15.92 -14.72 -9.61
C PRO A 54 16.03 -16.22 -9.92
N VAL A 55 14.91 -16.84 -10.20
CA VAL A 55 14.85 -18.27 -10.44
C VAL A 55 15.31 -18.56 -11.86
N ASN A 56 16.32 -19.43 -12.01
CA ASN A 56 16.78 -19.89 -13.32
C ASN A 56 15.63 -20.58 -14.09
N GLY A 57 15.51 -20.25 -15.37
CA GLY A 57 14.44 -20.80 -16.22
C GLY A 57 13.11 -20.07 -16.14
N THR A 58 13.03 -18.96 -15.38
CA THR A 58 11.89 -18.04 -15.36
C THR A 58 12.24 -16.73 -16.09
N ASN A 59 11.23 -15.87 -16.28
CA ASN A 59 11.41 -14.53 -16.84
C ASN A 59 11.86 -13.49 -15.78
N GLU A 60 12.57 -13.94 -14.75
CA GLU A 60 13.16 -13.08 -13.72
C GLU A 60 14.61 -12.79 -14.07
N ARG A 61 14.99 -11.51 -14.08
CA ARG A 61 16.33 -11.05 -14.44
C ARG A 61 16.80 -9.99 -13.45
N TRP A 62 18.09 -10.04 -13.09
CA TRP A 62 18.71 -8.97 -12.32
C TRP A 62 18.86 -7.69 -13.14
N LEU A 63 18.49 -6.57 -12.53
CA LEU A 63 18.77 -5.24 -13.05
C LEU A 63 19.18 -4.29 -11.93
N SER A 64 20.48 -4.10 -11.73
CA SER A 64 21.01 -3.16 -10.76
C SER A 64 20.94 -1.72 -11.29
N LYS A 65 21.03 -0.76 -10.36
CA LYS A 65 21.09 0.67 -10.71
C LYS A 65 22.33 1.06 -11.52
N ASP A 66 23.38 0.24 -11.45
CA ASP A 66 24.67 0.47 -12.12
C ASP A 66 24.83 -0.42 -13.37
N ALA A 67 23.75 -1.03 -13.86
CA ALA A 67 23.75 -1.84 -15.06
C ALA A 67 24.16 -1.00 -16.29
N SER A 68 24.81 -1.63 -17.27
CA SER A 68 25.13 -0.95 -18.53
C SER A 68 23.87 -0.66 -19.36
N VAL A 69 23.92 0.40 -20.15
CA VAL A 69 22.82 0.75 -21.10
C VAL A 69 22.49 -0.42 -22.02
N ASP A 70 23.51 -1.17 -22.49
CA ASP A 70 23.30 -2.32 -23.37
C ASP A 70 22.54 -3.45 -22.67
N LEU A 71 22.84 -3.72 -21.39
CA LEU A 71 22.07 -4.69 -20.61
C LEU A 71 20.63 -4.23 -20.41
N VAL A 72 20.40 -2.95 -20.10
CA VAL A 72 19.04 -2.40 -19.99
C VAL A 72 18.29 -2.56 -21.31
N ARG A 73 18.89 -2.22 -22.44
CA ARG A 73 18.28 -2.39 -23.77
C ARG A 73 17.97 -3.87 -24.07
N THR A 74 18.89 -4.77 -23.75
CA THR A 74 18.68 -6.21 -23.94
C THR A 74 17.48 -6.71 -23.14
N LEU A 75 17.36 -6.31 -21.86
CA LEU A 75 16.25 -6.74 -21.01
C LEU A 75 14.90 -6.12 -21.44
N LEU A 76 14.91 -4.86 -21.85
CA LEU A 76 13.71 -4.17 -22.32
C LEU A 76 13.25 -4.65 -23.70
N SER A 77 14.12 -5.21 -24.53
CA SER A 77 13.74 -5.74 -25.86
C SER A 77 12.81 -6.96 -25.78
N GLU A 78 12.71 -7.60 -24.62
CA GLU A 78 11.79 -8.71 -24.37
C GLU A 78 10.38 -8.22 -23.92
N LEU A 79 10.19 -6.89 -23.74
CA LEU A 79 8.99 -6.32 -23.13
C LEU A 79 8.23 -5.41 -24.08
N ASP A 80 6.89 -5.50 -24.04
CA ASP A 80 5.98 -4.52 -24.61
C ASP A 80 5.73 -3.35 -23.63
N GLY A 81 5.82 -3.61 -22.34
CA GLY A 81 5.65 -2.61 -21.30
C GLY A 81 6.20 -3.01 -19.94
N ILE A 82 6.47 -2.00 -19.11
CA ILE A 82 7.08 -2.17 -17.79
C ILE A 82 6.39 -1.28 -16.76
N ILE A 83 6.14 -1.83 -15.56
CA ILE A 83 5.53 -1.15 -14.44
C ILE A 83 6.58 -0.85 -13.38
N PHE A 84 6.65 0.41 -12.97
CA PHE A 84 7.54 0.92 -11.92
C PHE A 84 6.74 1.28 -10.67
N PHE A 85 7.35 1.10 -9.50
CA PHE A 85 6.74 1.44 -8.21
C PHE A 85 7.54 2.52 -7.50
N GLU A 86 6.88 3.40 -6.77
CA GLU A 86 7.41 4.49 -5.95
C GLU A 86 8.25 5.52 -6.72
N ARG A 87 9.36 5.08 -7.27
CA ARG A 87 10.33 5.91 -8.01
C ARG A 87 10.66 5.24 -9.33
N PRO A 88 10.69 5.98 -10.42
CA PRO A 88 11.09 5.43 -11.71
C PRO A 88 12.61 5.28 -11.85
N ASN A 89 13.40 5.92 -11.01
CA ASN A 89 14.84 6.09 -11.15
C ASN A 89 15.68 5.12 -10.31
N TRP A 90 15.24 3.89 -10.13
CA TRP A 90 16.10 2.83 -9.56
C TRP A 90 17.30 2.56 -10.47
N HIS A 91 17.13 2.67 -11.79
CA HIS A 91 18.20 2.81 -12.77
C HIS A 91 18.03 4.18 -13.44
N PRO A 92 19.11 5.01 -13.54
CA PRO A 92 18.98 6.42 -13.92
C PRO A 92 18.39 6.66 -15.30
N ASP A 93 18.62 5.74 -16.25
CA ASP A 93 18.25 5.92 -17.65
C ASP A 93 17.09 5.04 -18.12
N ILE A 94 16.56 4.13 -17.29
CA ILE A 94 15.62 3.08 -17.74
C ILE A 94 14.37 3.64 -18.40
N LEU A 95 13.79 4.71 -17.87
CA LEU A 95 12.58 5.33 -18.44
C LEU A 95 12.87 5.95 -19.81
N ARG A 96 14.00 6.64 -19.94
CA ARG A 96 14.42 7.22 -21.21
C ARG A 96 14.69 6.12 -22.25
N ILE A 97 15.40 5.07 -21.87
CA ILE A 97 15.70 3.93 -22.75
C ILE A 97 14.41 3.22 -23.17
N ALA A 98 13.50 2.95 -22.26
CA ALA A 98 12.21 2.33 -22.55
C ALA A 98 11.44 3.15 -23.60
N ARG A 99 11.36 4.47 -23.45
CA ARG A 99 10.73 5.35 -24.40
C ARG A 99 11.42 5.34 -25.77
N GLU A 100 12.76 5.35 -25.82
CA GLU A 100 13.54 5.25 -27.07
C GLU A 100 13.27 3.94 -27.81
N MET A 101 13.00 2.86 -27.08
CA MET A 101 12.71 1.53 -27.62
C MET A 101 11.23 1.29 -27.92
N GLY A 102 10.34 2.21 -27.59
CA GLY A 102 8.89 2.04 -27.73
C GLY A 102 8.26 1.10 -26.72
N VAL A 103 8.95 0.81 -25.60
CA VAL A 103 8.41 0.02 -24.49
C VAL A 103 7.54 0.91 -23.62
N ALA A 104 6.28 0.52 -23.42
CA ALA A 104 5.32 1.29 -22.64
C ALA A 104 5.75 1.39 -21.16
N THR A 105 5.61 2.56 -20.56
CA THR A 105 6.04 2.84 -19.20
C THR A 105 4.87 3.23 -18.31
N VAL A 106 4.60 2.43 -17.28
CA VAL A 106 3.56 2.71 -16.28
C VAL A 106 4.21 2.90 -14.91
N CYS A 107 3.91 3.99 -14.24
CA CYS A 107 4.40 4.23 -12.89
C CYS A 107 3.26 4.19 -11.87
N VAL A 108 3.50 3.49 -10.75
CA VAL A 108 2.65 3.52 -9.56
C VAL A 108 3.32 4.42 -8.51
N PRO A 109 3.05 5.73 -8.50
CA PRO A 109 3.74 6.65 -7.61
C PRO A 109 3.19 6.56 -6.19
N MET A 110 4.10 6.69 -5.21
CA MET A 110 3.73 6.93 -3.82
C MET A 110 3.85 8.43 -3.55
N TRP A 111 2.74 9.06 -3.17
CA TRP A 111 2.67 10.51 -3.05
C TRP A 111 3.75 11.12 -2.14
N GLU A 112 4.14 10.40 -1.08
CA GLU A 112 5.14 10.86 -0.12
C GLU A 112 6.58 10.84 -0.66
N TRP A 113 6.82 10.09 -1.73
CA TRP A 113 8.10 10.01 -2.45
C TRP A 113 8.07 10.74 -3.80
N PHE A 114 6.88 11.14 -4.26
CA PHE A 114 6.73 11.75 -5.57
C PHE A 114 7.27 13.19 -5.60
N ASN A 115 8.43 13.38 -6.23
CA ASN A 115 8.97 14.70 -6.53
C ASN A 115 8.68 15.03 -8.00
N GLY A 116 7.52 15.62 -8.27
CA GLY A 116 7.06 15.91 -9.62
C GLY A 116 7.92 16.91 -10.42
N LEU A 117 9.00 17.42 -9.82
CA LEU A 117 9.97 18.30 -10.50
C LEU A 117 11.08 17.52 -11.21
N SER A 118 11.22 16.22 -10.97
CA SER A 118 12.21 15.40 -11.68
C SER A 118 11.82 15.27 -13.16
N PRO A 119 12.74 15.50 -14.11
CA PRO A 119 12.45 15.35 -15.53
C PRO A 119 12.09 13.93 -15.94
N ASP A 120 12.53 12.93 -15.18
CA ASP A 120 12.28 11.51 -15.49
C ASP A 120 10.78 11.16 -15.55
N TRP A 121 9.95 11.87 -14.78
CA TRP A 121 8.50 11.65 -14.80
C TRP A 121 7.85 11.92 -16.16
N HIS A 122 8.47 12.73 -17.02
CA HIS A 122 7.97 13.01 -18.37
C HIS A 122 8.15 11.85 -19.35
N TYR A 123 8.91 10.82 -18.96
CA TYR A 123 9.05 9.58 -19.74
C TYR A 123 7.98 8.53 -19.37
N CYS A 124 7.17 8.77 -18.33
CA CYS A 124 6.09 7.87 -17.97
C CYS A 124 4.87 8.09 -18.88
N ASP A 125 4.38 7.02 -19.51
CA ASP A 125 3.20 7.08 -20.38
C ASP A 125 1.90 7.11 -19.57
N LEU A 126 1.87 6.46 -18.39
CA LEU A 126 0.71 6.44 -17.51
C LEU A 126 1.12 6.39 -16.03
N PHE A 127 0.45 7.18 -15.21
CA PHE A 127 0.51 7.09 -13.75
C PHE A 127 -0.74 6.37 -13.23
N VAL A 128 -0.56 5.18 -12.68
CA VAL A 128 -1.61 4.45 -11.96
C VAL A 128 -1.52 4.79 -10.47
N CYS A 129 -2.43 5.62 -10.00
CA CYS A 129 -2.42 6.13 -8.64
C CYS A 129 -3.21 5.22 -7.71
N PRO A 130 -2.63 4.70 -6.62
CA PRO A 130 -3.28 3.74 -5.71
C PRO A 130 -4.29 4.40 -4.74
N SER A 131 -4.38 5.72 -4.76
CA SER A 131 -5.37 6.52 -4.04
C SER A 131 -5.75 7.77 -4.83
N ARG A 132 -6.92 8.31 -4.56
CA ARG A 132 -7.35 9.59 -5.16
C ARG A 132 -6.48 10.75 -4.68
N PHE A 133 -5.94 10.64 -3.48
CA PHE A 133 -4.99 11.63 -2.99
C PHE A 133 -3.68 11.61 -3.77
N THR A 134 -3.14 10.43 -4.07
CA THR A 134 -1.95 10.31 -4.93
C THR A 134 -2.21 10.92 -6.31
N GLU A 135 -3.36 10.62 -6.92
CA GLU A 135 -3.74 11.21 -8.21
C GLU A 135 -3.80 12.74 -8.15
N LYS A 136 -4.43 13.30 -7.10
CA LYS A 136 -4.48 14.74 -6.88
C LYS A 136 -3.09 15.37 -6.78
N ILE A 137 -2.16 14.72 -6.09
CA ILE A 137 -0.78 15.19 -5.97
C ILE A 137 -0.07 15.15 -7.33
N VAL A 138 -0.15 14.04 -8.06
CA VAL A 138 0.49 13.91 -9.38
C VAL A 138 -0.05 14.97 -10.35
N ARG A 139 -1.36 15.14 -10.40
CA ARG A 139 -2.01 16.19 -11.21
C ARG A 139 -1.59 17.61 -10.82
N SER A 140 -1.30 17.86 -9.54
CA SER A 140 -0.85 19.19 -9.08
C SER A 140 0.52 19.61 -9.61
N TYR A 141 1.28 18.66 -10.16
CA TYR A 141 2.55 18.91 -10.85
C TYR A 141 2.40 19.01 -12.39
N GLY A 142 1.15 19.00 -12.90
CA GLY A 142 0.86 19.18 -14.31
C GLY A 142 0.72 17.88 -15.12
N PHE A 143 0.86 16.71 -14.52
CA PHE A 143 0.68 15.45 -15.21
C PHE A 143 -0.82 15.14 -15.39
N THR A 144 -1.24 14.94 -16.62
CA THR A 144 -2.65 14.65 -16.98
C THR A 144 -2.89 13.18 -17.32
N ASN A 145 -1.84 12.45 -17.67
CA ASN A 145 -1.83 11.01 -17.95
C ASN A 145 -1.90 10.17 -16.68
N THR A 146 -2.95 10.39 -15.88
CA THR A 146 -3.14 9.77 -14.56
C THR A 146 -4.48 9.09 -14.48
N CYS A 147 -4.54 7.96 -13.78
CA CYS A 147 -5.79 7.33 -13.35
C CYS A 147 -5.69 6.82 -11.92
N TYR A 148 -6.81 6.84 -11.20
CA TYR A 148 -6.95 6.14 -9.94
C TYR A 148 -7.42 4.70 -10.21
N LEU A 149 -6.70 3.72 -9.66
CA LEU A 149 -7.15 2.33 -9.61
C LEU A 149 -7.04 1.81 -8.17
N PRO A 150 -8.01 1.02 -7.69
CA PRO A 150 -7.88 0.32 -6.43
C PRO A 150 -6.61 -0.56 -6.44
N TRP A 151 -5.88 -0.56 -5.33
CA TRP A 151 -4.72 -1.44 -5.20
C TRP A 151 -5.16 -2.90 -5.22
N PRO A 152 -4.48 -3.78 -5.95
CA PRO A 152 -4.85 -5.20 -5.97
C PRO A 152 -4.49 -5.88 -4.65
N ILE A 153 -5.48 -6.05 -3.78
CA ILE A 153 -5.36 -6.82 -2.55
C ILE A 153 -5.79 -8.27 -2.81
N ASP A 154 -4.92 -9.20 -2.51
CA ASP A 154 -5.24 -10.62 -2.55
C ASP A 154 -6.01 -11.01 -1.27
N LEU A 155 -7.33 -11.04 -1.38
CA LEU A 155 -8.23 -11.37 -0.27
C LEU A 155 -8.04 -12.82 0.25
N THR A 156 -7.42 -13.70 -0.53
CA THR A 156 -7.17 -15.09 -0.10
C THR A 156 -6.06 -15.18 0.95
N LYS A 157 -5.16 -14.17 0.99
CA LYS A 157 -4.11 -14.05 1.99
C LYS A 157 -4.56 -13.40 3.29
N LEU A 158 -5.81 -12.95 3.36
CA LEU A 158 -6.36 -12.29 4.54
C LEU A 158 -7.39 -13.20 5.23
N PRO A 159 -7.45 -13.20 6.58
CA PRO A 159 -8.46 -13.94 7.28
C PRO A 159 -9.85 -13.34 6.98
N LYS A 160 -10.87 -14.18 6.90
CA LYS A 160 -12.25 -13.70 6.84
C LYS A 160 -12.76 -13.46 8.26
N ARG A 161 -12.74 -12.19 8.68
CA ARG A 161 -13.15 -11.80 10.03
C ARG A 161 -14.65 -11.51 10.08
N HIS A 162 -15.24 -11.88 11.21
CA HIS A 162 -16.57 -11.46 11.61
C HIS A 162 -16.48 -10.99 13.05
N VAL A 163 -16.51 -9.69 13.26
CA VAL A 163 -16.49 -9.08 14.58
C VAL A 163 -17.92 -8.86 15.02
N SER A 164 -18.25 -9.22 16.26
CA SER A 164 -19.58 -9.05 16.85
C SER A 164 -19.47 -8.41 18.23
N GLY A 165 -20.45 -7.58 18.54
CA GLY A 165 -20.49 -6.82 19.79
C GLY A 165 -19.48 -5.70 19.86
N PRO A 166 -19.36 -5.03 21.03
CA PRO A 166 -18.38 -3.99 21.28
C PRO A 166 -16.94 -4.54 21.28
N ALA A 167 -15.99 -3.73 20.81
CA ALA A 167 -14.59 -4.11 20.77
C ALA A 167 -14.00 -4.28 22.18
N ARG A 168 -13.37 -5.43 22.44
CA ARG A 168 -12.66 -5.75 23.68
C ARG A 168 -11.17 -5.93 23.48
N HIS A 169 -10.77 -6.38 22.33
CA HIS A 169 -9.37 -6.58 21.98
C HIS A 169 -8.97 -5.66 20.83
N PHE A 170 -8.23 -4.62 21.14
CA PHE A 170 -7.61 -3.69 20.20
C PHE A 170 -6.29 -4.24 19.73
N ILE A 171 -5.96 -4.10 18.44
CA ILE A 171 -4.64 -4.44 17.93
C ILE A 171 -4.01 -3.24 17.22
N HIS A 172 -2.68 -3.13 17.32
CA HIS A 172 -1.87 -2.16 16.61
C HIS A 172 -0.66 -2.85 16.00
N ASN A 173 -0.54 -2.84 14.68
CA ASN A 173 0.57 -3.44 13.96
C ASN A 173 1.56 -2.33 13.54
N ALA A 174 2.57 -2.10 14.36
CA ALA A 174 3.55 -1.04 14.16
C ALA A 174 4.63 -1.39 13.11
N GLY A 175 4.94 -2.69 12.97
CA GLY A 175 6.05 -3.12 12.13
C GLY A 175 7.38 -2.55 12.64
N LEU A 176 8.13 -1.88 11.77
CA LEU A 176 9.32 -1.11 12.14
C LEU A 176 8.90 0.30 12.56
N VAL A 177 9.13 0.63 13.82
CA VAL A 177 8.90 2.00 14.34
C VAL A 177 10.12 2.85 14.00
N ASP A 178 9.93 3.80 13.12
CA ASP A 178 10.94 4.75 12.71
C ASP A 178 11.08 5.94 13.70
N ARG A 179 12.03 6.83 13.44
CA ARG A 179 12.26 8.04 14.23
C ARG A 179 11.00 8.92 14.36
N ASP A 180 10.19 8.94 13.33
CA ASP A 180 8.99 9.77 13.25
C ASP A 180 7.76 9.09 13.88
N ASP A 181 7.87 7.80 14.20
CA ASP A 181 6.74 6.99 14.65
C ASP A 181 5.55 7.16 13.70
N ARG A 182 5.81 6.94 12.40
CA ARG A 182 4.84 7.14 11.32
C ARG A 182 3.53 6.40 11.53
N LYS A 183 3.61 5.22 12.14
CA LYS A 183 2.44 4.38 12.41
C LYS A 183 1.59 4.87 13.60
N GLY A 184 2.11 5.79 14.42
CA GLY A 184 1.41 6.33 15.57
C GLY A 184 1.38 5.38 16.77
N THR A 185 2.39 4.55 16.94
CA THR A 185 2.48 3.55 18.01
C THR A 185 2.41 4.18 19.39
N ARG A 186 3.22 5.22 19.62
CA ARG A 186 3.22 5.96 20.89
C ARG A 186 1.89 6.66 21.14
N ASP A 187 1.29 7.22 20.07
CA ASP A 187 -0.02 7.87 20.15
C ASP A 187 -1.14 6.85 20.50
N THR A 188 -1.07 5.63 19.95
CA THR A 188 -2.00 4.54 20.24
C THR A 188 -1.92 4.11 21.70
N ILE A 189 -0.72 3.85 22.23
CA ILE A 189 -0.52 3.47 23.63
C ILE A 189 -1.03 4.57 24.56
N LEU A 190 -0.64 5.83 24.31
CA LEU A 190 -1.08 6.98 25.12
C LEU A 190 -2.61 7.21 25.09
N ALA A 191 -3.24 6.95 23.95
CA ALA A 191 -4.69 7.07 23.84
C ALA A 191 -5.41 5.93 24.59
N PHE A 192 -4.93 4.70 24.45
CA PHE A 192 -5.48 3.53 25.10
C PHE A 192 -5.37 3.60 26.63
N SER A 193 -4.22 4.01 27.16
CA SER A 193 -4.00 4.15 28.61
C SER A 193 -4.90 5.19 29.28
N ARG A 194 -5.59 6.04 28.51
CA ARG A 194 -6.57 7.01 29.02
C ARG A 194 -8.00 6.48 29.11
N LEU A 195 -8.23 5.26 28.60
CA LEU A 195 -9.57 4.66 28.64
C LEU A 195 -9.88 4.19 30.07
N PRO A 196 -10.99 4.66 30.68
CA PRO A 196 -11.36 4.29 32.06
C PRO A 196 -12.08 2.94 32.08
N ARG A 197 -11.51 1.91 31.48
CA ARG A 197 -12.11 0.58 31.30
C ARG A 197 -11.11 -0.52 31.60
N ASN A 198 -11.55 -1.55 32.33
CA ASN A 198 -10.72 -2.70 32.65
C ASN A 198 -11.10 -3.97 31.85
N ASP A 199 -12.18 -3.89 31.05
CA ASP A 199 -12.72 -4.99 30.25
C ASP A 199 -12.15 -5.01 28.80
N ILE A 200 -11.08 -4.24 28.55
CA ILE A 200 -10.43 -4.10 27.24
C ILE A 200 -8.93 -4.36 27.34
N ARG A 201 -8.34 -4.78 26.23
CA ARG A 201 -6.89 -4.95 26.10
C ARG A 201 -6.38 -4.42 24.76
N LEU A 202 -5.09 -4.09 24.71
CA LEU A 202 -4.39 -3.68 23.48
C LEU A 202 -3.18 -4.57 23.26
N THR A 203 -3.06 -5.20 22.09
CA THR A 203 -1.83 -5.85 21.63
C THR A 203 -1.12 -4.95 20.62
N VAL A 204 0.11 -4.58 20.91
CA VAL A 204 1.02 -3.81 20.02
C VAL A 204 2.08 -4.74 19.48
N ARG A 205 2.11 -4.93 18.15
CA ARG A 205 3.10 -5.77 17.48
C ARG A 205 4.22 -4.94 16.88
N LEU A 206 5.45 -5.32 17.17
CA LEU A 206 6.70 -4.69 16.72
C LEU A 206 7.57 -5.73 16.03
N GLN A 207 8.30 -5.35 14.99
CA GLN A 207 9.34 -6.20 14.40
C GLN A 207 10.67 -6.14 15.16
N LYS A 208 10.92 -5.04 15.87
CA LYS A 208 12.12 -4.84 16.71
C LYS A 208 11.76 -4.08 17.99
N PRO A 209 12.44 -4.34 19.10
CA PRO A 209 12.25 -3.56 20.33
C PRO A 209 12.57 -2.08 20.11
N VAL A 210 11.73 -1.21 20.64
CA VAL A 210 11.92 0.25 20.61
C VAL A 210 11.50 0.85 21.95
N PRO A 211 12.06 1.99 22.37
CA PRO A 211 11.58 2.74 23.53
C PRO A 211 10.13 3.16 23.35
N LEU A 212 9.25 2.73 24.25
CA LEU A 212 7.83 3.06 24.27
C LEU A 212 7.49 3.88 25.51
N PRO A 213 6.34 4.61 25.51
CA PRO A 213 5.80 5.16 26.73
C PRO A 213 5.54 4.10 27.79
N SER A 214 5.43 4.49 29.05
CA SER A 214 4.96 3.57 30.09
C SER A 214 3.61 2.97 29.69
N VAL A 215 3.51 1.65 29.77
CA VAL A 215 2.30 0.90 29.43
C VAL A 215 1.64 0.40 30.71
N ASP A 216 0.33 0.36 30.72
CA ASP A 216 -0.43 -0.28 31.79
C ASP A 216 -0.61 -1.78 31.53
N GLU A 217 -1.13 -2.52 32.51
CA GLU A 217 -1.30 -3.98 32.48
C GLU A 217 -2.19 -4.50 31.33
N ARG A 218 -3.03 -3.63 30.77
CA ARG A 218 -3.92 -3.97 29.64
C ARG A 218 -3.21 -3.93 28.28
N VAL A 219 -1.96 -3.48 28.24
CA VAL A 219 -1.18 -3.33 27.00
C VAL A 219 -0.12 -4.42 26.92
N GLU A 220 -0.27 -5.30 25.97
CA GLU A 220 0.68 -6.34 25.63
C GLU A 220 1.58 -5.88 24.46
N ILE A 221 2.90 -5.94 24.65
CA ILE A 221 3.89 -5.66 23.61
C ILE A 221 4.44 -6.98 23.09
N VAL A 222 4.19 -7.28 21.82
CA VAL A 222 4.69 -8.46 21.12
C VAL A 222 5.78 -8.04 20.15
N VAL A 223 6.98 -8.59 20.28
CA VAL A 223 8.11 -8.36 19.37
C VAL A 223 8.35 -9.64 18.59
N ASP A 224 7.82 -9.69 17.38
CA ASP A 224 7.89 -10.87 16.52
C ASP A 224 7.77 -10.51 15.04
N ASN A 225 8.33 -11.35 14.18
CA ASN A 225 8.14 -11.32 12.74
C ASN A 225 7.21 -12.48 12.36
N LEU A 226 5.96 -12.16 12.10
CA LEU A 226 4.98 -13.15 11.69
C LEU A 226 5.29 -13.70 10.30
N SER A 227 5.05 -14.98 10.11
CA SER A 227 5.31 -15.67 8.85
C SER A 227 4.26 -15.37 7.79
N SER A 228 3.08 -14.88 8.19
CA SER A 228 1.95 -14.61 7.28
C SER A 228 1.27 -13.28 7.60
N VAL A 229 0.86 -12.58 6.55
CA VAL A 229 0.00 -11.38 6.67
C VAL A 229 -1.33 -11.72 7.35
N SER A 230 -1.84 -12.94 7.14
CA SER A 230 -3.05 -13.42 7.80
C SER A 230 -2.95 -13.35 9.33
N ASP A 231 -1.78 -13.67 9.89
CA ASP A 231 -1.57 -13.71 11.34
C ASP A 231 -1.63 -12.31 11.98
N LEU A 232 -1.33 -11.26 11.22
CA LEU A 232 -1.48 -9.87 11.68
C LEU A 232 -2.91 -9.52 12.07
N TYR A 233 -3.89 -10.17 11.45
CA TYR A 233 -5.32 -9.86 11.60
C TYR A 233 -6.14 -11.05 12.09
N ALA A 234 -5.49 -12.15 12.49
CA ALA A 234 -6.16 -13.35 12.97
C ALA A 234 -6.89 -13.13 14.31
N THR A 235 -6.39 -12.21 15.13
CA THR A 235 -6.93 -11.88 16.46
C THR A 235 -7.36 -10.43 16.54
N GLY A 236 -7.99 -10.07 17.67
CA GLY A 236 -8.48 -8.71 17.90
C GLY A 236 -9.85 -8.43 17.29
N ASP A 237 -10.54 -7.44 17.83
CA ASP A 237 -11.87 -7.03 17.38
C ASP A 237 -11.79 -5.77 16.50
N ILE A 238 -10.76 -4.96 16.70
CA ILE A 238 -10.56 -3.69 16.01
C ILE A 238 -9.07 -3.38 15.84
N CYS A 239 -8.70 -2.89 14.66
CA CYS A 239 -7.36 -2.40 14.40
C CYS A 239 -7.29 -0.88 14.69
N VAL A 240 -6.26 -0.45 15.40
CA VAL A 240 -6.01 0.98 15.68
C VAL A 240 -4.72 1.37 14.98
N GLN A 241 -4.84 2.10 13.90
CA GLN A 241 -3.72 2.46 13.03
C GLN A 241 -3.74 3.97 12.74
N PRO A 242 -3.42 4.84 13.72
CA PRO A 242 -3.48 6.29 13.55
C PRO A 242 -2.23 6.80 12.83
N SER A 243 -1.99 6.24 11.64
CA SER A 243 -0.82 6.56 10.83
C SER A 243 -0.77 8.03 10.48
N LYS A 244 0.42 8.61 10.59
CA LYS A 244 0.69 10.04 10.34
C LYS A 244 0.96 10.32 8.87
N MET A 245 1.37 9.30 8.12
CA MET A 245 1.66 9.35 6.68
C MET A 245 1.81 7.93 6.14
N GLU A 246 1.13 7.62 5.05
CA GLU A 246 1.21 6.34 4.33
C GLU A 246 1.20 6.58 2.82
N GLY A 247 1.87 5.73 2.07
CA GLY A 247 1.76 5.70 0.61
C GLY A 247 0.42 5.13 0.16
N ILE A 248 0.18 3.85 0.47
CA ILE A 248 -1.11 3.16 0.32
C ILE A 248 -1.77 3.01 1.69
N GLY A 249 -1.01 2.54 2.70
CA GLY A 249 -1.54 2.26 4.03
C GLY A 249 -2.08 0.84 4.16
N PHE A 250 -1.29 -0.17 3.80
CA PHE A 250 -1.68 -1.59 3.95
C PHE A 250 -2.20 -1.92 5.35
N MET A 251 -1.57 -1.37 6.40
CA MET A 251 -2.00 -1.59 7.79
C MET A 251 -3.38 -0.99 8.11
N VAL A 252 -3.96 -0.19 7.22
CA VAL A 252 -5.35 0.30 7.29
C VAL A 252 -6.24 -0.48 6.33
N LEU A 253 -5.76 -0.71 5.12
CA LEU A 253 -6.52 -1.33 4.04
C LEU A 253 -6.76 -2.82 4.29
N GLU A 254 -5.72 -3.58 4.66
CA GLU A 254 -5.82 -5.03 4.86
C GLU A 254 -6.77 -5.44 5.98
N PRO A 255 -6.72 -4.86 7.20
CA PRO A 255 -7.69 -5.22 8.23
C PRO A 255 -9.12 -4.84 7.84
N ALA A 256 -9.35 -3.74 7.14
CA ALA A 256 -10.66 -3.41 6.58
C ALA A 256 -11.11 -4.47 5.56
N CYS A 257 -10.23 -4.92 4.67
CA CYS A 257 -10.49 -6.00 3.73
C CYS A 257 -10.76 -7.35 4.41
N ALA A 258 -10.11 -7.62 5.53
CA ALA A 258 -10.39 -8.79 6.34
C ALA A 258 -11.80 -8.78 6.97
N GLY A 259 -12.45 -7.62 7.03
CA GLY A 259 -13.72 -7.38 7.70
C GLY A 259 -13.57 -6.85 9.13
N MET A 260 -12.37 -6.45 9.53
CA MET A 260 -12.12 -5.86 10.84
C MET A 260 -12.41 -4.35 10.79
N PRO A 261 -13.11 -3.75 11.78
CA PRO A 261 -13.18 -2.30 11.94
C PRO A 261 -11.79 -1.69 12.14
N VAL A 262 -11.55 -0.48 11.65
CA VAL A 262 -10.23 0.17 11.72
C VAL A 262 -10.37 1.62 12.16
N ILE A 263 -9.76 1.99 13.27
CA ILE A 263 -9.59 3.39 13.66
C ILE A 263 -8.30 3.90 13.02
N THR A 264 -8.41 4.95 12.20
CA THR A 264 -7.25 5.57 11.57
C THR A 264 -7.33 7.10 11.61
N THR A 265 -6.29 7.75 11.13
CA THR A 265 -6.23 9.21 11.03
C THR A 265 -7.13 9.72 9.91
N ASP A 266 -7.94 10.75 10.18
CA ASP A 266 -8.73 11.46 9.18
C ASP A 266 -7.81 12.34 8.31
N TYR A 267 -7.07 11.67 7.48
CA TYR A 267 -6.18 12.27 6.47
C TYR A 267 -5.91 11.25 5.35
N PRO A 268 -5.93 11.70 4.08
CA PRO A 268 -5.68 10.80 2.97
C PRO A 268 -4.21 10.34 2.90
N PRO A 269 -3.95 9.13 2.38
CA PRO A 269 -4.95 8.21 1.79
C PRO A 269 -5.70 7.35 2.82
N MET A 270 -5.31 7.34 4.09
CA MET A 270 -5.86 6.44 5.11
C MET A 270 -7.38 6.52 5.23
N ASN A 271 -7.95 7.73 5.22
CA ASN A 271 -9.40 7.93 5.34
C ASN A 271 -10.18 7.54 4.09
N GLU A 272 -9.53 7.32 2.94
CA GLU A 272 -10.21 6.86 1.71
C GLU A 272 -10.72 5.41 1.83
N PHE A 273 -10.17 4.62 2.77
CA PHE A 273 -10.51 3.20 2.96
C PHE A 273 -11.52 2.95 4.08
N ILE A 274 -11.92 3.98 4.84
CA ILE A 274 -12.80 3.86 5.99
C ILE A 274 -14.13 4.51 5.70
N GLN A 275 -15.20 3.68 5.72
CA GLN A 275 -16.54 4.10 5.36
C GLN A 275 -17.27 4.83 6.51
N GLN A 276 -16.84 4.62 7.76
CA GLN A 276 -17.50 5.11 8.96
C GLN A 276 -16.75 6.31 9.57
N PRO A 277 -17.34 7.52 9.58
CA PRO A 277 -16.69 8.70 10.14
C PRO A 277 -16.32 8.57 11.62
N GLU A 278 -17.05 7.74 12.37
CA GLU A 278 -16.81 7.47 13.80
C GLU A 278 -15.45 6.80 14.05
N LEU A 279 -14.90 6.14 13.05
CA LEU A 279 -13.59 5.48 13.11
C LEU A 279 -12.43 6.38 12.63
N LEU A 280 -12.75 7.60 12.19
CA LEU A 280 -11.76 8.57 11.73
C LEU A 280 -11.33 9.52 12.84
N CYS A 281 -10.05 9.44 13.23
CA CYS A 281 -9.44 10.30 14.24
C CYS A 281 -8.98 11.63 13.64
N SER A 282 -9.47 12.75 14.17
CA SER A 282 -9.05 14.08 13.72
C SER A 282 -7.56 14.34 13.94
N THR A 283 -6.96 15.15 13.08
CA THR A 283 -5.55 15.52 13.14
C THR A 283 -5.33 16.90 13.75
N ARG A 284 -4.11 17.14 14.23
CA ARG A 284 -3.67 18.48 14.60
C ARG A 284 -3.50 19.33 13.34
N TRP A 285 -3.77 20.61 13.41
CA TRP A 285 -3.59 21.53 12.29
C TRP A 285 -2.13 21.70 11.87
N ARG A 286 -1.18 21.62 12.84
CA ARG A 286 0.26 21.69 12.58
C ARG A 286 0.74 20.47 11.81
N LYS A 287 1.53 20.74 10.77
CA LYS A 287 2.22 19.73 9.96
C LYS A 287 3.67 19.63 10.41
N ARG A 288 4.26 18.46 10.31
CA ARG A 288 5.67 18.21 10.55
C ARG A 288 6.27 17.50 9.34
N LYS A 289 7.48 17.87 8.92
CA LYS A 289 8.20 17.11 7.91
C LYS A 289 8.59 15.75 8.46
N ALA A 290 8.45 14.71 7.66
CA ALA A 290 9.02 13.41 7.95
C ALA A 290 10.52 13.42 7.62
N PHE A 291 11.31 12.74 8.43
CA PHE A 291 12.75 12.67 8.23
C PHE A 291 13.10 12.02 6.87
N ALA A 292 12.48 10.89 6.56
CA ALA A 292 12.75 10.14 5.33
C ALA A 292 12.36 10.88 4.04
N THR A 293 11.34 11.76 4.09
CA THR A 293 10.79 12.46 2.91
C THR A 293 10.88 13.98 3.04
N GLN A 294 11.84 14.49 3.82
CA GLN A 294 11.98 15.93 4.08
C GLN A 294 12.22 16.76 2.80
N TRP A 295 12.77 16.16 1.77
CA TRP A 295 13.02 16.76 0.46
C TRP A 295 11.77 16.83 -0.43
N VAL A 296 10.71 16.11 -0.11
CA VAL A 296 9.43 16.17 -0.84
C VAL A 296 8.58 17.31 -0.27
N ARG A 297 8.31 18.32 -1.09
CA ARG A 297 7.69 19.57 -0.66
C ARG A 297 6.35 19.38 0.05
N HIS A 298 5.49 18.53 -0.47
CA HIS A 298 4.13 18.29 0.03
C HIS A 298 4.03 17.18 1.08
N ALA A 299 5.06 16.33 1.25
CA ALA A 299 5.05 15.24 2.21
C ALA A 299 5.19 15.74 3.65
N HIS A 300 4.11 15.64 4.42
CA HIS A 300 4.06 16.04 5.81
C HIS A 300 3.34 15.02 6.67
N LEU A 301 3.87 14.82 7.87
CA LEU A 301 3.20 14.05 8.91
C LEU A 301 1.97 14.80 9.41
N LYS A 302 0.86 14.08 9.56
CA LYS A 302 -0.38 14.53 10.17
C LYS A 302 -0.56 13.85 11.53
N LEU A 303 -0.34 14.60 12.59
CA LEU A 303 -0.35 14.06 13.94
C LEU A 303 -1.79 13.86 14.42
N PRO A 304 -2.18 12.67 14.92
CA PRO A 304 -3.50 12.44 15.49
C PRO A 304 -3.72 13.29 16.75
N ARG A 305 -4.97 13.62 17.04
CA ARG A 305 -5.35 14.21 18.31
C ARG A 305 -5.62 13.11 19.32
N ILE A 306 -4.76 12.97 20.32
CA ILE A 306 -4.84 11.88 21.31
C ILE A 306 -6.21 11.80 21.98
N ARG A 307 -6.80 12.94 22.38
CA ARG A 307 -8.14 12.96 23.00
C ARG A 307 -9.22 12.43 22.05
N ASP A 308 -9.10 12.70 20.76
CA ASP A 308 -10.06 12.21 19.78
C ASP A 308 -9.83 10.72 19.51
N LEU A 309 -8.57 10.27 19.41
CA LEU A 309 -8.22 8.87 19.29
C LEU A 309 -8.77 8.05 20.49
N THR A 310 -8.60 8.55 21.73
CA THR A 310 -9.21 7.95 22.93
C THR A 310 -10.72 7.85 22.79
N ARG A 311 -11.38 8.92 22.33
CA ARG A 311 -12.84 8.94 22.15
C ARG A 311 -13.32 7.93 21.11
N ARG A 312 -12.57 7.74 19.99
CA ARG A 312 -12.89 6.74 18.97
C ARG A 312 -12.75 5.32 19.51
N MET A 313 -11.72 5.07 20.31
CA MET A 313 -11.54 3.79 20.99
C MET A 313 -12.67 3.52 22.00
N GLU A 314 -13.05 4.51 22.79
CA GLU A 314 -14.18 4.40 23.74
C GLU A 314 -15.49 4.12 23.03
N TRP A 315 -15.75 4.83 21.92
CA TRP A 315 -16.93 4.59 21.09
C TRP A 315 -16.95 3.14 20.58
N ALA A 316 -15.83 2.63 20.06
CA ALA A 316 -15.73 1.25 19.57
C ALA A 316 -15.90 0.22 20.70
N ALA A 317 -15.41 0.52 21.91
CA ALA A 317 -15.58 -0.33 23.09
C ALA A 317 -17.01 -0.34 23.64
N SER A 318 -17.87 0.57 23.16
CA SER A 318 -19.25 0.75 23.63
C SER A 318 -20.31 0.49 22.56
N THR A 319 -19.88 0.27 21.30
CA THR A 319 -20.78 0.12 20.15
C THR A 319 -20.61 -1.26 19.53
N ASP A 320 -21.70 -1.87 19.07
CA ASP A 320 -21.64 -3.13 18.33
C ASP A 320 -20.98 -2.93 16.96
N MET A 321 -19.89 -3.66 16.72
CA MET A 321 -19.10 -3.59 15.50
C MET A 321 -19.60 -4.49 14.37
N SER A 322 -20.65 -5.29 14.60
CA SER A 322 -21.12 -6.32 13.64
C SER A 322 -21.47 -5.76 12.26
N ALA A 323 -22.21 -4.66 12.23
CA ALA A 323 -22.61 -4.03 10.97
C ALA A 323 -21.41 -3.49 10.18
N ILE A 324 -20.43 -2.90 10.88
CA ILE A 324 -19.20 -2.36 10.28
C ILE A 324 -18.34 -3.50 9.73
N SER A 325 -18.17 -4.57 10.52
CA SER A 325 -17.42 -5.76 10.11
C SER A 325 -17.98 -6.35 8.82
N LYS A 326 -19.30 -6.53 8.75
CA LYS A 326 -19.99 -7.03 7.56
C LYS A 326 -19.83 -6.09 6.36
N SER A 327 -20.03 -4.79 6.56
CA SER A 327 -19.89 -3.77 5.51
C SER A 327 -18.48 -3.71 4.94
N ASN A 328 -17.45 -3.73 5.79
CA ASN A 328 -16.06 -3.74 5.39
C ASN A 328 -15.74 -4.95 4.49
N ARG A 329 -16.18 -6.14 4.89
CA ARG A 329 -15.95 -7.36 4.10
C ARG A 329 -16.69 -7.32 2.76
N GLN A 330 -17.93 -6.88 2.73
CA GLN A 330 -18.70 -6.74 1.49
C GLN A 330 -18.07 -5.74 0.54
N TRP A 331 -17.61 -4.61 1.06
CA TRP A 331 -16.87 -3.62 0.29
C TRP A 331 -15.59 -4.20 -0.30
N ALA A 332 -14.83 -4.97 0.49
CA ALA A 332 -13.60 -5.60 0.03
C ALA A 332 -13.87 -6.61 -1.09
N GLU A 333 -14.86 -7.49 -0.92
CA GLU A 333 -15.23 -8.50 -1.93
C GLU A 333 -15.71 -7.85 -3.23
N ALA A 334 -16.42 -6.73 -3.16
CA ALA A 334 -16.86 -5.99 -4.34
C ALA A 334 -15.72 -5.22 -5.04
N THR A 335 -14.79 -4.64 -4.26
CA THR A 335 -13.73 -3.76 -4.78
C THR A 335 -12.52 -4.54 -5.29
N PHE A 336 -12.13 -5.62 -4.59
CA PHE A 336 -10.88 -6.33 -4.81
C PHE A 336 -11.05 -7.73 -5.43
N ASP A 337 -12.18 -7.99 -6.12
CA ASP A 337 -12.29 -9.19 -6.96
C ASP A 337 -11.18 -9.16 -8.03
N PRO A 338 -10.30 -10.18 -8.09
CA PRO A 338 -9.15 -10.17 -9.01
C PRO A 338 -9.56 -10.01 -10.47
N ARG A 339 -10.73 -10.54 -10.86
CA ARG A 339 -11.24 -10.43 -12.24
C ARG A 339 -11.59 -9.00 -12.59
N ASN A 340 -12.26 -8.30 -11.67
CA ASN A 340 -12.61 -6.90 -11.83
C ASN A 340 -11.36 -6.01 -11.84
N LEU A 341 -10.41 -6.27 -10.95
CA LEU A 341 -9.13 -5.54 -10.90
C LEU A 341 -8.35 -5.70 -12.20
N LYS A 342 -8.19 -6.94 -12.69
CA LYS A 342 -7.53 -7.19 -13.98
C LYS A 342 -8.20 -6.43 -15.12
N ALA A 343 -9.53 -6.48 -15.19
CA ALA A 343 -10.30 -5.76 -16.22
C ALA A 343 -10.10 -4.23 -16.13
N LEU A 344 -10.11 -3.65 -14.92
CA LEU A 344 -9.89 -2.22 -14.69
C LEU A 344 -8.48 -1.78 -15.13
N TRP A 345 -7.44 -2.53 -14.76
CA TRP A 345 -6.06 -2.23 -15.13
C TRP A 345 -5.85 -2.37 -16.65
N THR A 346 -6.35 -3.45 -17.25
CA THR A 346 -6.26 -3.66 -18.71
C THR A 346 -6.98 -2.55 -19.47
N LYS A 347 -8.17 -2.16 -18.98
CA LYS A 347 -8.90 -1.03 -19.57
C LYS A 347 -8.11 0.28 -19.47
N ALA A 348 -7.52 0.59 -18.33
CA ALA A 348 -6.72 1.81 -18.17
C ALA A 348 -5.51 1.84 -19.12
N PHE A 349 -4.84 0.71 -19.33
CA PHE A 349 -3.74 0.59 -20.29
C PHE A 349 -4.24 0.76 -21.74
N SER A 350 -5.39 0.18 -22.07
CA SER A 350 -6.03 0.33 -23.38
C SER A 350 -6.46 1.78 -23.65
N ASP A 351 -7.12 2.43 -22.67
CA ASP A 351 -7.56 3.83 -22.77
C ASP A 351 -6.35 4.79 -22.94
N ALA A 352 -5.20 4.44 -22.38
CA ALA A 352 -3.94 5.16 -22.55
C ALA A 352 -3.21 4.82 -23.87
N GLY A 353 -3.73 3.88 -24.68
CA GLY A 353 -3.11 3.46 -25.93
C GLY A 353 -1.83 2.63 -25.77
N LEU A 354 -1.66 1.97 -24.61
CA LEU A 354 -0.43 1.23 -24.28
C LEU A 354 -0.48 -0.25 -24.66
N LEU A 355 -1.66 -0.78 -24.98
CA LEU A 355 -1.80 -2.16 -25.45
C LEU A 355 -1.80 -2.16 -26.98
N ALA A 356 -1.02 -3.09 -27.58
CA ALA A 356 -1.04 -3.29 -29.04
C ALA A 356 -2.49 -3.56 -29.50
N LYS A 357 -2.87 -2.93 -30.61
CA LYS A 357 -4.19 -3.10 -31.22
C LYS A 357 -4.35 -4.48 -31.83
#